data_377eb1503f73c10c93b35fbb8516ada0
#
_entry.id   377eb1503f73c10c93b35fbb8516ada0
#
_cell.length_a   1.000
_cell.length_b   1.000
_cell.length_c   1.000
_cell.angle_alpha   90.00
_cell.angle_beta   90.00
_cell.angle_gamma   90.00
#
_symmetry.space_group_name_H-M   'P 1'
#
loop_
_entity.id
_entity.type
_entity.pdbx_description
1 polymer ?
#
loop_
_entity_poly.entity_id
_entity_poly.type
_entity_poly.pdbx_seq_one_letter_code
_entity_poly.pdbx_strand_id
1 'polypeptide(L)' 'MAWTWWFEKMDGTPATARDLPKETFSSQSDAETWLGESWRTLLEAGVDQVTLLEEGRAEYGPMSLHPED' A
#
# COMPACT_ATOMS: atom_id res chain seq x y z
N MET A 1 -4.54 -9.12 15.20
CA MET A 1 -4.04 -7.79 14.85
C MET A 1 -4.21 -7.57 13.36
N ALA A 2 -4.65 -6.39 12.96
CA ALA A 2 -4.97 -6.12 11.57
C ALA A 2 -3.85 -5.30 10.92
N TRP A 3 -3.34 -5.80 9.82
CA TRP A 3 -2.37 -5.11 8.98
C TRP A 3 -3.08 -4.61 7.74
N THR A 4 -2.85 -3.33 7.38
CA THR A 4 -3.47 -2.72 6.22
C THR A 4 -2.44 -1.90 5.45
N TRP A 5 -2.77 -1.58 4.20
CA TRP A 5 -1.94 -0.72 3.38
C TRP A 5 -2.61 0.64 3.23
N TRP A 6 -1.85 1.71 3.42
CA TRP A 6 -2.27 3.07 3.16
C TRP A 6 -1.70 3.50 1.83
N PHE A 7 -2.58 3.93 0.93
CA PHE A 7 -2.20 4.26 -0.44
C PHE A 7 -2.07 5.76 -0.61
N GLU A 8 -0.96 6.20 -1.20
CA GLU A 8 -0.66 7.62 -1.36
C GLU A 8 -0.16 7.92 -2.76
N LYS A 9 -0.30 9.20 -3.14
CA LYS A 9 0.34 9.73 -4.34
C LYS A 9 1.77 10.15 -4.01
N MET A 10 2.52 10.49 -5.06
CA MET A 10 3.93 10.82 -4.92
C MET A 10 4.18 12.00 -3.98
N ASP A 11 3.24 12.92 -3.89
CA ASP A 11 3.35 14.10 -3.03
C ASP A 11 2.91 13.85 -1.58
N GLY A 12 2.56 12.61 -1.25
CA GLY A 12 2.14 12.25 0.10
C GLY A 12 0.65 12.40 0.37
N THR A 13 -0.12 12.87 -0.62
CA THR A 13 -1.58 12.98 -0.44
C THR A 13 -2.23 11.62 -0.63
N PRO A 14 -3.39 11.37 0.03
CA PRO A 14 -4.08 10.10 -0.13
C PRO A 14 -4.48 9.83 -1.58
N ALA A 15 -4.28 8.60 -2.03
CA ALA A 15 -4.78 8.16 -3.31
C ALA A 15 -6.29 7.93 -3.19
N THR A 16 -7.06 8.48 -4.14
CA THR A 16 -8.52 8.47 -4.06
C THR A 16 -9.18 7.66 -5.16
N ALA A 17 -8.46 6.74 -5.77
CA ALA A 17 -9.04 5.89 -6.82
C ALA A 17 -10.17 5.04 -6.25
N ARG A 18 -11.26 4.89 -7.02
CA ARG A 18 -12.45 4.19 -6.56
C ARG A 18 -12.24 2.71 -6.37
N ASP A 19 -11.35 2.13 -7.14
CA ASP A 19 -11.18 0.68 -7.20
C ASP A 19 -10.02 0.18 -6.34
N LEU A 20 -9.54 1.00 -5.40
CA LEU A 20 -8.47 0.58 -4.51
C LEU A 20 -8.99 -0.48 -3.54
N PRO A 21 -8.30 -1.61 -3.44
CA PRO A 21 -8.73 -2.66 -2.52
C PRO A 21 -8.53 -2.21 -1.08
N LYS A 22 -9.48 -2.61 -0.22
CA LYS A 22 -9.40 -2.35 1.21
C LYS A 22 -9.34 -3.69 1.91
N GLU A 23 -8.16 -4.28 1.93
CA GLU A 23 -7.99 -5.58 2.54
C GLU A 23 -7.22 -5.48 3.85
N THR A 24 -7.57 -6.35 4.77
CA THR A 24 -6.83 -6.50 6.03
C THR A 24 -6.11 -7.83 6.02
N PHE A 25 -4.97 -7.87 6.70
CA PHE A 25 -4.13 -9.05 6.74
C PHE A 25 -3.86 -9.41 8.20
N SER A 26 -3.66 -10.68 8.45
CA SER A 26 -3.41 -11.16 9.81
C SER A 26 -1.96 -11.05 10.22
N SER A 27 -1.05 -10.83 9.25
CA SER A 27 0.37 -10.71 9.54
C SER A 27 1.03 -9.78 8.53
N GLN A 28 2.19 -9.25 8.91
CA GLN A 28 3.00 -8.43 8.03
C GLN A 28 3.41 -9.21 6.79
N SER A 29 3.77 -10.49 6.97
CA SER A 29 4.19 -11.34 5.86
C SER A 29 3.10 -11.48 4.80
N ASP A 30 1.86 -11.67 5.24
CA ASP A 30 0.74 -11.77 4.31
C ASP A 30 0.51 -10.45 3.57
N ALA A 31 0.63 -9.33 4.28
CA ALA A 31 0.47 -8.01 3.67
C ALA A 31 1.55 -7.76 2.61
N GLU A 32 2.79 -8.13 2.91
CA GLU A 32 3.89 -7.94 1.98
C GLU A 32 3.78 -8.84 0.75
N THR A 33 3.33 -10.08 0.94
CA THR A 33 3.10 -10.99 -0.16
C THR A 33 2.03 -10.43 -1.11
N TRP A 34 0.94 -9.93 -0.53
CA TRP A 34 -0.12 -9.32 -1.32
C TRP A 34 0.41 -8.13 -2.12
N LEU A 35 1.21 -7.28 -1.49
CA LEU A 35 1.76 -6.11 -2.18
C LEU A 35 2.66 -6.54 -3.34
N GLY A 36 3.47 -7.57 -3.14
CA GLY A 36 4.34 -8.08 -4.18
C GLY A 36 3.60 -8.57 -5.41
N GLU A 37 2.34 -8.96 -5.24
CA GLU A 37 1.50 -9.42 -6.34
C GLU A 37 0.64 -8.32 -6.94
N SER A 38 0.41 -7.24 -6.19
CA SER A 38 -0.59 -6.23 -6.55
C SER A 38 0.00 -4.88 -6.91
N TRP A 39 1.30 -4.66 -6.72
CA TRP A 39 1.88 -3.33 -6.84
C TRP A 39 1.70 -2.71 -8.23
N ARG A 40 1.73 -3.52 -9.29
CA ARG A 40 1.51 -3.00 -10.65
C ARG A 40 0.09 -2.50 -10.83
N THR A 41 -0.87 -3.26 -10.33
CA THR A 41 -2.28 -2.87 -10.40
C THR A 41 -2.49 -1.56 -9.64
N LEU A 42 -1.84 -1.42 -8.49
CA LEU A 42 -1.92 -0.19 -7.70
C LEU A 42 -1.32 1.00 -8.45
N LEU A 43 -0.15 0.81 -9.08
CA LEU A 43 0.44 1.88 -9.89
C LEU A 43 -0.50 2.31 -11.02
N GLU A 44 -1.11 1.36 -11.69
CA GLU A 44 -2.05 1.66 -12.78
C GLU A 44 -3.29 2.38 -12.28
N ALA A 45 -3.65 2.17 -11.01
CA ALA A 45 -4.79 2.84 -10.39
C ALA A 45 -4.44 4.23 -9.85
N GLY A 46 -3.19 4.65 -9.95
CA GLY A 46 -2.76 5.98 -9.51
C GLY A 46 -2.09 6.03 -8.15
N VAL A 47 -1.75 4.87 -7.58
CA VAL A 47 -1.03 4.82 -6.30
C VAL A 47 0.46 4.88 -6.58
N ASP A 48 1.15 5.84 -6.00
CA ASP A 48 2.58 6.01 -6.20
C ASP A 48 3.41 5.41 -5.07
N GLN A 49 2.88 5.41 -3.86
CA GLN A 49 3.59 4.87 -2.70
C GLN A 49 2.60 4.31 -1.69
N VAL A 50 3.09 3.44 -0.83
CA VAL A 50 2.26 2.78 0.18
C VAL A 50 2.96 2.81 1.55
N THR A 51 2.15 2.81 2.60
CA THR A 51 2.64 2.67 3.98
C THR A 51 1.92 1.49 4.62
N LEU A 52 2.66 0.64 5.29
CA LEU A 52 2.08 -0.49 6.01
C LEU A 52 1.66 -0.05 7.39
N LEU A 53 0.40 -0.28 7.71
CA LEU A 53 -0.16 0.08 9.01
C LEU A 53 -0.50 -1.17 9.82
N GLU A 54 -0.23 -1.12 11.10
CA GLU A 54 -0.72 -2.11 12.05
C GLU A 54 -1.69 -1.42 12.98
N GLU A 55 -2.95 -1.83 12.93
CA GLU A 55 -4.03 -1.25 13.73
C GLU A 55 -4.07 0.28 13.63
N GLY A 56 -3.88 0.79 12.42
CA GLY A 56 -3.93 2.22 12.16
C GLY A 56 -2.64 2.97 12.44
N ARG A 57 -1.58 2.27 12.85
CA ARG A 57 -0.28 2.89 13.15
C ARG A 57 0.70 2.57 12.04
N ALA A 58 1.42 3.59 11.56
CA ALA A 58 2.42 3.39 10.51
C ALA A 58 3.60 2.60 11.05
N GLU A 59 3.82 1.40 10.51
CA GLU A 59 4.93 0.54 10.91
C GLU A 59 6.06 0.57 9.88
N TYR A 60 5.72 0.76 8.59
CA TYR A 60 6.70 0.67 7.53
C TYR A 60 6.30 1.54 6.35
N GLY A 61 7.20 2.36 5.89
CA GLY A 61 6.96 3.19 4.73
C GLY A 61 7.11 4.68 5.01
N PRO A 62 6.77 5.51 4.03
CA PRO A 62 6.20 5.13 2.74
C PRO A 62 7.23 4.48 1.82
N MET A 63 6.75 3.52 1.01
CA MET A 63 7.58 2.85 0.03
C MET A 63 7.06 3.17 -1.36
N SER A 64 7.96 3.57 -2.26
CA SER A 64 7.58 3.85 -3.63
C SER A 64 7.24 2.56 -4.37
N LEU A 65 6.19 2.59 -5.18
CA LEU A 65 5.83 1.48 -6.05
C LEU A 65 6.53 1.59 -7.41
N HIS A 66 7.18 2.70 -7.68
CA HIS A 66 7.87 2.88 -8.96
C HIS A 66 9.18 2.11 -8.96
N PRO A 67 9.47 1.36 -10.03
CA PRO A 67 10.75 0.66 -10.12
C PRO A 67 11.90 1.67 -10.10
N GLU A 68 12.98 1.30 -9.46
CA GLU A 68 14.18 2.12 -9.53
C GLU A 68 14.86 1.94 -10.87
N ASP A 69 15.35 3.03 -11.39
CA ASP A 69 16.09 3.02 -12.65
C ASP A 69 17.56 2.71 -12.41
#